data_f1da0949721cbad74bdc2d54547ac6f1
#
_entry.id   f1da0949721cbad74bdc2d54547ac6f1
#
_cell.length_a   1.000
_cell.length_b   1.000
_cell.length_c   1.000
_cell.angle_alpha   90.00
_cell.angle_beta   90.00
_cell.angle_gamma   90.00
#
_symmetry.space_group_name_H-M   'P 1'
#
loop_
_entity.id
_entity.type
_entity.pdbx_description
1 polymer ?
#
loop_
_entity_poly.entity_id
_entity_poly.type
_entity_poly.pdbx_seq_one_letter_code
_entity_poly.pdbx_strand_id
1 'polypeptide(L)'
;MQFKFSQYQYQTDAADAVCDVFDGQPLQDGVSYIRDTGIRKPASQVLNPAQDTFDIPELRPVQEMLGHFDADDDTGYRNADLLLDGERLLANIKNVQRRQNLTESPKLYTDPAGAVELDVEMETGTGKTFVYTKTMFELNRRYGWSKFIVVVPSIAIREGVAKSLDMTGDYFYTSGRDGNEGYGKKLHSFIYDSSNLNRLDEFAQSSDIQVMVINMQAFNTSMKENGRSKDARIIFSERDDFGSRRPIDVISASHPIMILDEPQKMGGKATQAGIRLFKPLFTLNYS
;
A
#
# COMPACT_ATOMS: atom_id res chain seq x y z
N MET A 1 -25.99 4.02 11.37
CA MET A 1 -25.48 4.84 12.50
C MET A 1 -24.36 5.70 11.92
N GLN A 2 -24.52 7.01 11.80
CA GLN A 2 -23.48 7.90 11.29
C GLN A 2 -22.55 8.27 12.45
N PHE A 3 -21.29 7.90 12.40
CA PHE A 3 -20.30 8.34 13.37
C PHE A 3 -19.98 9.82 13.13
N LYS A 4 -20.06 10.64 14.17
CA LYS A 4 -19.65 12.02 14.13
C LYS A 4 -18.21 12.10 14.59
N PHE A 5 -17.28 12.36 13.67
CA PHE A 5 -15.89 12.60 14.03
C PHE A 5 -15.70 14.07 14.39
N SER A 6 -14.96 14.32 15.46
CA SER A 6 -14.45 15.66 15.79
C SER A 6 -13.01 15.72 15.31
N GLN A 7 -12.71 16.66 14.44
CA GLN A 7 -11.36 16.87 13.94
C GLN A 7 -10.66 17.90 14.82
N TYR A 8 -9.52 17.53 15.38
CA TYR A 8 -8.70 18.42 16.20
C TYR A 8 -7.58 19.03 15.37
N GLN A 9 -7.19 20.28 15.67
CA GLN A 9 -6.17 21.00 14.91
C GLN A 9 -4.84 20.24 14.90
N TYR A 10 -4.39 19.70 16.02
CA TYR A 10 -3.14 18.94 16.10
C TYR A 10 -3.11 17.71 15.18
N GLN A 11 -4.27 17.10 14.89
CA GLN A 11 -4.36 15.97 13.95
C GLN A 11 -4.16 16.42 12.51
N THR A 12 -4.67 17.61 12.18
CA THR A 12 -4.45 18.25 10.90
C THR A 12 -2.99 18.65 10.75
N ASP A 13 -2.45 19.31 11.76
CA ASP A 13 -1.05 19.77 11.78
C ASP A 13 -0.07 18.59 11.64
N ALA A 14 -0.36 17.45 12.27
CA ALA A 14 0.46 16.24 12.16
C ALA A 14 0.42 15.66 10.72
N ALA A 15 -0.76 15.59 10.09
CA ALA A 15 -0.88 15.12 8.71
C ALA A 15 -0.21 16.08 7.71
N ASP A 16 -0.39 17.40 7.90
CA ASP A 16 0.25 18.43 7.08
C ASP A 16 1.77 18.42 7.24
N ALA A 17 2.28 18.22 8.46
CA ALA A 17 3.71 18.11 8.72
C ALA A 17 4.37 16.99 7.92
N VAL A 18 3.73 15.80 7.86
CA VAL A 18 4.22 14.69 7.04
C VAL A 18 4.21 15.05 5.56
N CYS A 19 3.13 15.66 5.08
CA CYS A 19 3.04 16.04 3.67
C CYS A 19 4.06 17.12 3.29
N ASP A 20 4.28 18.10 4.15
CA ASP A 20 5.21 19.22 3.89
C ASP A 20 6.67 18.77 3.78
N VAL A 21 7.03 17.58 4.27
CA VAL A 21 8.35 16.98 4.01
C VAL A 21 8.59 16.78 2.53
N PHE A 22 7.54 16.54 1.75
CA PHE A 22 7.62 16.29 0.32
C PHE A 22 7.31 17.54 -0.52
N ASP A 23 7.40 18.75 0.06
CA ASP A 23 7.20 19.99 -0.66
C ASP A 23 8.18 20.13 -1.85
N GLY A 24 7.62 20.36 -3.04
CA GLY A 24 8.35 20.34 -4.32
C GLY A 24 8.23 19.02 -5.11
N GLN A 25 7.64 17.97 -4.54
CA GLN A 25 7.27 16.76 -5.28
C GLN A 25 6.08 17.08 -6.22
N PRO A 26 6.17 16.81 -7.53
CA PRO A 26 5.08 17.07 -8.45
C PRO A 26 3.89 16.11 -8.23
N LEU A 27 2.69 16.59 -8.47
CA LEU A 27 1.50 15.75 -8.50
C LEU A 27 1.56 14.82 -9.73
N GLN A 28 1.51 13.51 -9.50
CA GLN A 28 1.44 12.48 -10.54
C GLN A 28 0.40 11.44 -10.12
N ASP A 29 -0.86 11.68 -10.48
CA ASP A 29 -1.96 10.76 -10.18
C ASP A 29 -2.03 9.66 -11.25
N GLY A 30 -2.33 8.43 -10.81
CA GLY A 30 -2.63 7.32 -11.70
C GLY A 30 -1.46 6.84 -12.55
N VAL A 31 -0.22 6.81 -12.03
CA VAL A 31 0.93 6.27 -12.77
C VAL A 31 0.68 4.80 -13.09
N SER A 32 0.51 4.50 -14.38
CA SER A 32 0.25 3.15 -14.85
C SER A 32 1.53 2.38 -15.19
N TYR A 33 1.45 1.06 -15.11
CA TYR A 33 2.50 0.14 -15.55
C TYR A 33 1.90 -1.15 -16.08
N ILE A 34 2.65 -1.90 -16.90
CA ILE A 34 2.24 -3.22 -17.35
C ILE A 34 2.51 -4.21 -16.21
N ARG A 35 1.45 -4.83 -15.70
CA ARG A 35 1.55 -5.86 -14.66
C ARG A 35 2.01 -7.18 -15.22
N ASP A 36 2.80 -7.90 -14.44
CA ASP A 36 2.96 -9.34 -14.62
C ASP A 36 1.67 -10.04 -14.13
N THR A 37 0.90 -10.57 -15.04
CA THR A 37 -0.32 -11.34 -14.74
C THR A 37 -0.04 -12.84 -14.58
N GLY A 38 1.21 -13.25 -14.75
CA GLY A 38 1.66 -14.63 -14.63
C GLY A 38 1.15 -15.54 -15.73
N ILE A 39 1.26 -16.85 -15.50
CA ILE A 39 0.79 -17.88 -16.43
C ILE A 39 -0.72 -18.03 -16.27
N ARG A 40 -1.49 -17.54 -17.26
CA ARG A 40 -2.92 -17.82 -17.33
C ARG A 40 -3.11 -19.30 -17.70
N LYS A 41 -3.69 -20.09 -16.80
CA LYS A 41 -4.19 -21.43 -17.18
C LYS A 41 -5.30 -21.20 -18.18
N PRO A 42 -5.25 -21.84 -19.38
CA PRO A 42 -6.38 -21.76 -20.30
C PRO A 42 -7.62 -22.22 -19.53
N ALA A 43 -8.69 -21.43 -19.60
CA ALA A 43 -9.96 -21.84 -19.03
C ALA A 43 -10.27 -23.22 -19.63
N SER A 44 -10.31 -24.26 -18.77
CA SER A 44 -10.70 -25.60 -19.21
C SER A 44 -12.05 -25.45 -19.86
N GLN A 45 -12.08 -25.61 -21.18
CA GLN A 45 -13.31 -25.62 -21.96
C GLN A 45 -14.23 -26.65 -21.31
N VAL A 46 -15.24 -26.17 -20.62
CA VAL A 46 -16.44 -26.97 -20.36
C VAL A 46 -17.08 -27.12 -21.75
N LEU A 47 -16.68 -28.17 -22.45
CA LEU A 47 -17.31 -28.59 -23.69
C LEU A 47 -18.78 -28.87 -23.34
N ASN A 48 -19.65 -27.94 -23.68
CA ASN A 48 -21.06 -28.21 -23.80
C ASN A 48 -21.24 -29.06 -25.08
N PRO A 49 -21.70 -30.33 -24.97
CA PRO A 49 -21.76 -31.23 -26.13
C PRO A 49 -22.92 -30.95 -27.11
N ALA A 50 -23.50 -29.76 -27.12
CA ALA A 50 -24.70 -29.45 -27.88
C ALA A 50 -24.61 -28.23 -28.81
N GLN A 51 -23.42 -27.86 -29.27
CA GLN A 51 -23.31 -26.90 -30.39
C GLN A 51 -22.34 -27.42 -31.41
N ASP A 52 -22.88 -28.03 -32.48
CA ASP A 52 -22.24 -28.27 -33.73
C ASP A 52 -21.84 -26.93 -34.39
N THR A 53 -20.63 -26.47 -34.14
CA THR A 53 -20.00 -25.39 -34.90
C THR A 53 -18.98 -25.99 -35.84
N PHE A 54 -19.08 -25.64 -37.11
CA PHE A 54 -18.14 -26.01 -38.18
C PHE A 54 -16.70 -25.70 -37.74
N ASP A 55 -15.93 -26.74 -37.45
CA ASP A 55 -14.56 -26.67 -37.04
C ASP A 55 -13.67 -26.59 -38.30
N ILE A 56 -13.13 -25.41 -38.61
CA ILE A 56 -12.18 -25.22 -39.69
C ILE A 56 -10.77 -25.33 -39.09
N PRO A 57 -10.05 -26.45 -39.29
CA PRO A 57 -8.76 -26.72 -38.64
C PRO A 57 -7.65 -25.70 -38.97
N GLU A 58 -7.78 -24.97 -40.06
CA GLU A 58 -6.75 -24.04 -40.57
C GLU A 58 -6.73 -22.67 -39.83
N LEU A 59 -7.75 -22.34 -39.05
CA LEU A 59 -7.85 -21.07 -38.29
C LEU A 59 -7.51 -21.19 -36.79
N ARG A 60 -7.26 -22.42 -36.31
CA ARG A 60 -6.96 -22.65 -34.86
C ARG A 60 -5.69 -21.94 -34.36
N PRO A 61 -4.56 -21.88 -35.11
CA PRO A 61 -3.36 -21.25 -34.59
C PRO A 61 -3.49 -19.72 -34.41
N VAL A 62 -4.34 -19.09 -35.22
CA VAL A 62 -4.51 -17.62 -35.20
C VAL A 62 -5.46 -17.17 -34.10
N GLN A 63 -6.50 -17.97 -33.80
CA GLN A 63 -7.43 -17.67 -32.70
C GLN A 63 -6.84 -17.99 -31.30
N GLU A 64 -5.94 -18.98 -31.21
CA GLU A 64 -5.21 -19.23 -29.94
C GLU A 64 -4.12 -18.19 -29.69
N MET A 65 -3.52 -17.60 -30.75
CA MET A 65 -2.59 -16.46 -30.62
C MET A 65 -3.29 -15.12 -30.39
N LEU A 66 -4.54 -14.98 -30.79
CA LEU A 66 -5.41 -13.83 -30.52
C LEU A 66 -6.30 -14.04 -29.28
N GLY A 67 -5.86 -14.87 -28.32
CA GLY A 67 -6.46 -14.91 -26.98
C GLY A 67 -6.68 -13.49 -26.53
N HIS A 68 -7.93 -13.14 -26.18
CA HIS A 68 -8.39 -11.81 -25.81
C HIS A 68 -7.32 -11.05 -25.03
N PHE A 69 -6.62 -10.17 -25.73
CA PHE A 69 -5.88 -9.08 -25.13
C PHE A 69 -6.93 -8.04 -24.72
N ASP A 70 -7.58 -8.26 -23.60
CA ASP A 70 -8.18 -7.16 -22.86
C ASP A 70 -7.01 -6.33 -22.32
N ALA A 71 -6.62 -5.31 -23.11
CA ALA A 71 -5.51 -4.41 -22.77
C ALA A 71 -5.70 -3.74 -21.41
N ASP A 72 -6.92 -3.70 -20.90
CA ASP A 72 -7.26 -3.18 -19.57
C ASP A 72 -6.89 -4.15 -18.43
N ASP A 73 -6.82 -5.45 -18.68
CA ASP A 73 -6.59 -6.46 -17.63
C ASP A 73 -5.10 -6.52 -17.20
N ASP A 74 -4.19 -6.07 -18.06
CA ASP A 74 -2.75 -6.06 -17.79
C ASP A 74 -2.26 -4.69 -17.24
N THR A 75 -3.15 -3.71 -17.11
CA THR A 75 -2.80 -2.40 -16.57
C THR A 75 -2.82 -2.42 -15.04
N GLY A 76 -1.74 -1.96 -14.43
CA GLY A 76 -1.62 -1.69 -13.01
C GLY A 76 -1.36 -0.22 -12.73
N TYR A 77 -1.62 0.19 -11.49
CA TYR A 77 -1.32 1.53 -11.00
C TYR A 77 -0.36 1.44 -9.83
N ARG A 78 0.65 2.31 -9.82
CA ARG A 78 1.67 2.40 -8.78
C ARG A 78 1.84 3.82 -8.29
N ASN A 79 2.47 3.98 -7.15
CA ASN A 79 2.92 5.29 -6.72
C ASN A 79 4.02 5.81 -7.67
N ALA A 80 3.96 7.11 -7.96
CA ALA A 80 5.04 7.80 -8.66
C ALA A 80 6.32 7.79 -7.82
N ASP A 81 7.46 7.79 -8.48
CA ASP A 81 8.75 7.81 -7.81
C ASP A 81 8.96 9.13 -7.05
N LEU A 82 9.71 9.08 -5.96
CA LEU A 82 10.12 10.26 -5.21
C LEU A 82 11.23 10.97 -6.01
N LEU A 83 10.93 12.17 -6.50
CA LEU A 83 11.84 12.94 -7.36
C LEU A 83 12.70 13.93 -6.58
N LEU A 84 12.39 14.17 -5.31
CA LEU A 84 13.20 15.02 -4.45
C LEU A 84 14.51 14.31 -4.08
N ASP A 85 15.62 15.03 -4.21
CA ASP A 85 16.89 14.53 -3.69
C ASP A 85 16.98 14.58 -2.16
N GLY A 86 18.00 13.93 -1.61
CA GLY A 86 18.17 13.82 -0.16
C GLY A 86 18.46 15.17 0.52
N GLU A 87 19.07 16.13 -0.17
CA GLU A 87 19.33 17.46 0.37
C GLU A 87 18.06 18.26 0.52
N ARG A 88 17.21 18.24 -0.51
CA ARG A 88 15.90 18.89 -0.48
C ARG A 88 14.99 18.29 0.57
N LEU A 89 14.92 16.95 0.67
CA LEU A 89 14.14 16.26 1.69
C LEU A 89 14.61 16.65 3.10
N LEU A 90 15.91 16.63 3.36
CA LEU A 90 16.46 17.03 4.66
C LEU A 90 16.14 18.50 4.98
N ALA A 91 16.22 19.38 4.00
CA ALA A 91 15.86 20.79 4.17
C ALA A 91 14.38 20.94 4.55
N ASN A 92 13.49 20.22 3.88
CA ASN A 92 12.06 20.20 4.19
C ASN A 92 11.77 19.66 5.60
N ILE A 93 12.41 18.53 5.98
CA ILE A 93 12.32 17.95 7.32
C ILE A 93 12.72 18.99 8.38
N LYS A 94 13.85 19.66 8.22
CA LYS A 94 14.31 20.70 9.14
C LYS A 94 13.33 21.87 9.24
N ASN A 95 12.74 22.27 8.11
CA ASN A 95 11.72 23.32 8.10
C ASN A 95 10.47 22.91 8.91
N VAL A 96 10.00 21.66 8.74
CA VAL A 96 8.88 21.12 9.53
C VAL A 96 9.25 21.08 11.01
N GLN A 97 10.40 20.52 11.37
CA GLN A 97 10.89 20.42 12.73
C GLN A 97 11.00 21.79 13.42
N ARG A 98 11.54 22.80 12.71
CA ARG A 98 11.65 24.16 13.19
C ARG A 98 10.28 24.80 13.48
N ARG A 99 9.30 24.60 12.61
CA ARG A 99 7.93 25.10 12.81
C ARG A 99 7.26 24.46 14.03
N GLN A 100 7.63 23.23 14.34
CA GLN A 100 7.09 22.48 15.50
C GLN A 100 7.97 22.63 16.78
N ASN A 101 8.98 23.48 16.76
CA ASN A 101 9.96 23.65 17.86
C ASN A 101 10.68 22.34 18.24
N LEU A 102 10.91 21.46 17.28
CA LEU A 102 11.70 20.24 17.44
C LEU A 102 13.16 20.48 17.11
N THR A 103 14.02 19.62 17.66
CA THR A 103 15.46 19.59 17.30
C THR A 103 15.61 19.15 15.85
N GLU A 104 16.38 19.90 15.06
CA GLU A 104 16.62 19.59 13.65
C GLU A 104 17.45 18.31 13.50
N SER A 105 17.00 17.43 12.60
CA SER A 105 17.74 16.22 12.25
C SER A 105 19.07 16.55 11.60
N PRO A 106 20.18 15.94 12.05
CA PRO A 106 21.51 16.23 11.50
C PRO A 106 21.70 15.64 10.09
N LYS A 107 20.93 14.60 9.75
CA LYS A 107 21.02 13.88 8.47
C LYS A 107 19.66 13.30 8.09
N LEU A 108 19.53 12.91 6.83
CA LEU A 108 18.41 12.10 6.37
C LEU A 108 18.57 10.67 6.90
N TYR A 109 17.52 10.13 7.49
CA TYR A 109 17.47 8.74 7.92
C TYR A 109 16.84 7.89 6.82
N THR A 110 17.53 6.82 6.47
CA THR A 110 17.08 5.87 5.44
C THR A 110 17.27 4.45 5.95
N ASP A 111 16.45 3.54 5.45
CA ASP A 111 16.72 2.13 5.61
C ASP A 111 17.99 1.72 4.82
N PRO A 112 18.56 0.53 5.02
CA PRO A 112 19.72 0.07 4.27
C PRO A 112 19.50 -0.12 2.76
N ALA A 113 18.24 -0.11 2.28
CA ALA A 113 17.92 -0.14 0.86
C ALA A 113 17.79 1.27 0.26
N GLY A 114 17.85 2.32 1.10
CA GLY A 114 17.81 3.72 0.70
C GLY A 114 16.44 4.39 0.83
N ALA A 115 15.40 3.66 1.24
CA ALA A 115 14.08 4.25 1.47
C ALA A 115 14.11 5.18 2.70
N VAL A 116 13.53 6.38 2.56
CA VAL A 116 13.48 7.38 3.64
C VAL A 116 12.57 6.89 4.76
N GLU A 117 13.01 7.07 6.01
CA GLU A 117 12.24 6.78 7.21
C GLU A 117 11.90 8.07 7.95
N LEU A 118 10.61 8.28 8.25
CA LEU A 118 10.10 9.44 8.97
C LEU A 118 9.38 8.98 10.23
N ASP A 119 9.73 9.55 11.37
CA ASP A 119 9.10 9.29 12.66
C ASP A 119 8.02 10.35 12.96
N VAL A 120 6.82 9.90 13.30
CA VAL A 120 5.68 10.73 13.72
C VAL A 120 5.29 10.30 15.13
N GLU A 121 5.72 11.10 16.11
CA GLU A 121 5.44 10.83 17.51
C GLU A 121 4.10 11.44 17.92
N MET A 122 3.23 10.63 18.51
CA MET A 122 1.92 11.02 18.99
C MET A 122 1.60 10.28 20.29
N GLU A 123 0.98 10.97 21.25
CA GLU A 123 0.54 10.33 22.49
C GLU A 123 -0.49 9.21 22.24
N THR A 124 -0.47 8.21 23.09
CA THR A 124 -1.45 7.11 23.04
C THR A 124 -2.86 7.67 23.23
N GLY A 125 -3.80 7.23 22.39
CA GLY A 125 -5.20 7.68 22.46
C GLY A 125 -5.50 8.99 21.74
N THR A 126 -4.53 9.65 21.11
CA THR A 126 -4.73 10.89 20.33
C THR A 126 -5.29 10.66 18.91
N GLY A 127 -5.53 9.42 18.56
CA GLY A 127 -6.11 9.07 17.24
C GLY A 127 -5.09 8.87 16.13
N LYS A 128 -3.97 8.18 16.39
CA LYS A 128 -2.94 7.86 15.38
C LYS A 128 -3.55 7.33 14.08
N THR A 129 -4.49 6.35 14.17
CA THR A 129 -5.18 5.79 12.98
C THR A 129 -5.90 6.86 12.18
N PHE A 130 -6.59 7.79 12.84
CA PHE A 130 -7.25 8.91 12.17
C PHE A 130 -6.24 9.82 11.46
N VAL A 131 -5.11 10.11 12.11
CA VAL A 131 -4.06 10.98 11.55
C VAL A 131 -3.42 10.32 10.34
N TYR A 132 -2.97 9.06 10.40
CA TYR A 132 -2.35 8.47 9.23
C TYR A 132 -3.36 8.20 8.09
N THR A 133 -4.65 7.99 8.40
CA THR A 133 -5.68 7.96 7.36
C THR A 133 -5.80 9.31 6.67
N LYS A 134 -5.85 10.40 7.42
CA LYS A 134 -5.83 11.77 6.86
C LYS A 134 -4.57 12.01 6.03
N THR A 135 -3.41 11.58 6.53
CA THR A 135 -2.14 11.66 5.81
C THR A 135 -2.20 10.96 4.45
N MET A 136 -2.80 9.76 4.35
CA MET A 136 -2.98 9.07 3.08
C MET A 136 -3.79 9.90 2.08
N PHE A 137 -4.89 10.51 2.52
CA PHE A 137 -5.71 11.38 1.67
C PHE A 137 -4.96 12.64 1.26
N GLU A 138 -4.22 13.28 2.16
CA GLU A 138 -3.42 14.47 1.84
C GLU A 138 -2.27 14.15 0.90
N LEU A 139 -1.56 13.03 1.08
CA LEU A 139 -0.51 12.56 0.17
C LEU A 139 -1.07 12.25 -1.22
N ASN A 140 -2.25 11.65 -1.29
CA ASN A 140 -2.93 11.41 -2.57
C ASN A 140 -3.32 12.73 -3.24
N ARG A 141 -3.93 13.66 -2.51
CA ARG A 141 -4.36 14.96 -3.03
C ARG A 141 -3.20 15.82 -3.54
N ARG A 142 -2.07 15.82 -2.79
CA ARG A 142 -0.92 16.67 -3.10
C ARG A 142 0.02 16.06 -4.14
N TYR A 143 0.20 14.72 -4.10
CA TYR A 143 1.25 14.05 -4.87
C TYR A 143 0.76 12.90 -5.75
N GLY A 144 -0.51 12.49 -5.61
CA GLY A 144 -1.11 11.41 -6.39
C GLY A 144 -0.82 10.00 -5.85
N TRP A 145 -0.12 9.85 -4.72
CA TRP A 145 0.20 8.55 -4.15
C TRP A 145 -1.04 7.85 -3.60
N SER A 146 -1.27 6.61 -4.02
CA SER A 146 -2.50 5.85 -3.76
C SER A 146 -2.28 4.46 -3.18
N LYS A 147 -1.04 3.96 -3.10
CA LYS A 147 -0.72 2.61 -2.61
C LYS A 147 -0.06 2.66 -1.24
N PHE A 148 -0.74 2.11 -0.23
CA PHE A 148 -0.29 2.14 1.16
C PHE A 148 -0.33 0.76 1.78
N ILE A 149 0.61 0.49 2.69
CA ILE A 149 0.63 -0.72 3.51
C ILE A 149 0.73 -0.30 4.98
N VAL A 150 -0.25 -0.69 5.79
CA VAL A 150 -0.22 -0.49 7.23
C VAL A 150 0.26 -1.77 7.90
N VAL A 151 1.40 -1.69 8.55
CA VAL A 151 1.98 -2.79 9.32
C VAL A 151 1.62 -2.64 10.78
N VAL A 152 1.04 -3.69 11.34
CA VAL A 152 0.64 -3.74 12.75
C VAL A 152 1.39 -4.82 13.51
N PRO A 153 1.62 -4.66 14.83
CA PRO A 153 2.41 -5.61 15.60
C PRO A 153 1.71 -6.96 15.84
N SER A 154 0.37 -7.01 15.81
CA SER A 154 -0.37 -8.24 16.11
C SER A 154 -1.67 -8.38 15.32
N ILE A 155 -2.17 -9.62 15.26
CA ILE A 155 -3.45 -9.95 14.61
C ILE A 155 -4.62 -9.25 15.32
N ALA A 156 -4.59 -9.11 16.65
CA ALA A 156 -5.66 -8.46 17.41
C ALA A 156 -5.83 -6.98 17.06
N ILE A 157 -4.70 -6.27 16.79
CA ILE A 157 -4.72 -4.86 16.40
C ILE A 157 -5.18 -4.72 14.95
N ARG A 158 -4.84 -5.67 14.08
CA ARG A 158 -5.12 -5.65 12.64
C ARG A 158 -6.59 -5.44 12.32
N GLU A 159 -7.49 -6.18 12.96
CA GLU A 159 -8.94 -6.08 12.75
C GLU A 159 -9.48 -4.70 13.18
N GLY A 160 -8.98 -4.18 14.30
CA GLY A 160 -9.35 -2.85 14.80
C GLY A 160 -8.89 -1.74 13.85
N VAL A 161 -7.69 -1.85 13.31
CA VAL A 161 -7.15 -0.89 12.33
C VAL A 161 -7.94 -0.95 11.03
N ALA A 162 -8.22 -2.13 10.48
CA ALA A 162 -9.00 -2.26 9.25
C ALA A 162 -10.40 -1.62 9.41
N LYS A 163 -11.10 -1.93 10.51
CA LYS A 163 -12.41 -1.31 10.79
C LYS A 163 -12.32 0.22 10.96
N SER A 164 -11.25 0.71 11.57
CA SER A 164 -11.04 2.16 11.71
C SER A 164 -10.77 2.83 10.37
N LEU A 165 -10.01 2.19 9.48
CA LEU A 165 -9.75 2.67 8.10
C LEU A 165 -11.05 2.76 7.30
N ASP A 166 -11.92 1.77 7.37
CA ASP A 166 -13.21 1.80 6.67
C ASP A 166 -14.07 2.98 7.16
N MET A 167 -14.23 3.12 8.48
CA MET A 167 -15.03 4.20 9.07
C MET A 167 -14.47 5.60 8.78
N THR A 168 -13.15 5.77 8.90
CA THR A 168 -12.50 7.06 8.66
C THR A 168 -12.38 7.35 7.17
N GLY A 169 -12.22 6.32 6.32
CA GLY A 169 -12.22 6.44 4.87
C GLY A 169 -13.52 7.03 4.34
N ASP A 170 -14.66 6.51 4.78
CA ASP A 170 -15.98 7.06 4.44
C ASP A 170 -16.15 8.51 4.90
N TYR A 171 -15.68 8.84 6.11
CA TYR A 171 -15.72 10.19 6.62
C TYR A 171 -14.88 11.15 5.77
N PHE A 172 -13.64 10.81 5.46
CA PHE A 172 -12.76 11.63 4.63
C PHE A 172 -13.24 11.74 3.18
N TYR A 173 -13.85 10.70 2.65
CA TYR A 173 -14.45 10.76 1.32
C TYR A 173 -15.51 11.84 1.20
N THR A 174 -16.37 12.00 2.21
CA THR A 174 -17.58 12.84 2.14
C THR A 174 -17.45 14.23 2.76
N SER A 175 -16.72 14.38 3.88
CA SER A 175 -16.74 15.62 4.68
C SER A 175 -15.48 15.91 5.48
N GLY A 176 -14.51 15.01 5.51
CA GLY A 176 -13.39 15.09 6.46
C GLY A 176 -12.23 15.99 6.06
N ARG A 177 -12.22 16.62 4.87
CA ARG A 177 -11.11 17.47 4.44
C ARG A 177 -11.03 18.74 5.28
N ASP A 178 -12.11 19.47 5.38
CA ASP A 178 -12.23 20.75 6.10
C ASP A 178 -13.50 20.88 6.97
N GLY A 179 -14.20 19.78 7.20
CA GLY A 179 -15.44 19.70 7.95
C GLY A 179 -16.71 19.90 7.13
N ASN A 180 -16.63 20.43 5.92
CA ASN A 180 -17.76 20.66 5.02
C ASN A 180 -17.63 19.89 3.69
N GLU A 181 -16.39 19.63 3.26
CA GLU A 181 -16.08 18.91 2.04
C GLU A 181 -15.22 17.70 2.32
N GLY A 182 -15.39 16.64 1.54
CA GLY A 182 -14.52 15.49 1.51
C GLY A 182 -13.43 15.61 0.46
N TYR A 183 -12.58 14.58 0.42
CA TYR A 183 -11.53 14.47 -0.60
C TYR A 183 -12.07 13.99 -1.95
N GLY A 184 -13.30 13.44 -2.00
CA GLY A 184 -13.90 12.94 -3.23
C GLY A 184 -13.20 11.72 -3.84
N LYS A 185 -12.16 11.18 -3.19
CA LYS A 185 -11.44 9.97 -3.57
C LYS A 185 -11.76 8.87 -2.57
N LYS A 186 -12.05 7.66 -3.04
CA LYS A 186 -12.36 6.53 -2.15
C LYS A 186 -11.08 5.91 -1.60
N LEU A 187 -11.18 5.42 -0.37
CA LEU A 187 -10.17 4.57 0.25
C LEU A 187 -10.75 3.16 0.38
N HIS A 188 -10.05 2.17 -0.16
CA HIS A 188 -10.39 0.77 -0.04
C HIS A 188 -9.36 0.09 0.83
N SER A 189 -9.78 -0.45 1.98
CA SER A 189 -8.89 -1.19 2.85
C SER A 189 -9.16 -2.70 2.78
N PHE A 190 -8.14 -3.50 2.96
CA PHE A 190 -8.27 -4.94 3.13
C PHE A 190 -7.15 -5.50 4.00
N ILE A 191 -7.45 -6.59 4.65
CA ILE A 191 -6.48 -7.35 5.43
C ILE A 191 -5.79 -8.34 4.49
N TYR A 192 -4.43 -8.36 4.53
CA TYR A 192 -3.68 -9.39 3.83
C TYR A 192 -4.08 -10.79 4.31
N ASP A 193 -4.49 -11.62 3.37
CA ASP A 193 -4.86 -13.00 3.60
C ASP A 193 -4.19 -13.90 2.55
N SER A 194 -3.32 -14.77 3.01
CA SER A 194 -2.59 -15.72 2.16
C SER A 194 -3.50 -16.75 1.46
N SER A 195 -4.75 -16.88 1.89
CA SER A 195 -5.76 -17.75 1.26
C SER A 195 -6.54 -17.07 0.15
N ASN A 196 -6.46 -15.73 0.03
CA ASN A 196 -7.17 -14.94 -0.99
C ASN A 196 -6.26 -13.90 -1.64
N LEU A 197 -5.39 -14.36 -2.53
CA LEU A 197 -4.39 -13.52 -3.21
C LEU A 197 -5.01 -12.61 -4.30
N ASN A 198 -6.26 -12.85 -4.73
CA ASN A 198 -6.94 -12.01 -5.72
C ASN A 198 -7.06 -10.55 -5.27
N ARG A 199 -7.12 -10.31 -3.95
CA ARG A 199 -7.11 -8.94 -3.39
C ARG A 199 -5.84 -8.17 -3.72
N LEU A 200 -4.72 -8.84 -3.97
CA LEU A 200 -3.47 -8.21 -4.40
C LEU A 200 -3.54 -7.74 -5.86
N ASP A 201 -4.25 -8.47 -6.72
CA ASP A 201 -4.51 -8.02 -8.07
C ASP A 201 -5.45 -6.79 -8.08
N GLU A 202 -6.53 -6.79 -7.28
CA GLU A 202 -7.38 -5.62 -7.08
C GLU A 202 -6.57 -4.41 -6.56
N PHE A 203 -5.69 -4.64 -5.58
CA PHE A 203 -4.78 -3.61 -5.05
C PHE A 203 -3.89 -3.01 -6.14
N ALA A 204 -3.35 -3.83 -7.04
CA ALA A 204 -2.48 -3.38 -8.12
C ALA A 204 -3.26 -2.70 -9.26
N GLN A 205 -4.49 -3.12 -9.56
CA GLN A 205 -5.30 -2.62 -10.69
C GLN A 205 -6.02 -1.30 -10.40
N SER A 206 -6.33 -1.00 -9.15
CA SER A 206 -7.13 0.19 -8.81
C SER A 206 -6.30 1.46 -8.82
N SER A 207 -6.84 2.56 -9.35
CA SER A 207 -6.29 3.92 -9.24
C SER A 207 -6.76 4.66 -7.99
N ASP A 208 -7.72 4.11 -7.23
CA ASP A 208 -8.16 4.66 -5.95
C ASP A 208 -7.13 4.47 -4.84
N ILE A 209 -7.35 5.10 -3.69
CA ILE A 209 -6.50 4.87 -2.52
C ILE A 209 -6.70 3.44 -2.03
N GLN A 210 -5.64 2.65 -2.10
CA GLN A 210 -5.62 1.24 -1.70
C GLN A 210 -4.76 1.06 -0.46
N VAL A 211 -5.30 0.43 0.57
CA VAL A 211 -4.61 0.21 1.84
C VAL A 211 -4.63 -1.27 2.21
N MET A 212 -3.46 -1.90 2.20
CA MET A 212 -3.29 -3.26 2.69
C MET A 212 -2.88 -3.23 4.16
N VAL A 213 -3.64 -3.88 5.04
CA VAL A 213 -3.30 -4.05 6.45
C VAL A 213 -2.66 -5.41 6.65
N ILE A 214 -1.42 -5.44 7.16
CA ILE A 214 -0.66 -6.66 7.36
C ILE A 214 -0.04 -6.69 8.76
N ASN A 215 -0.02 -7.84 9.41
CA ASN A 215 0.70 -8.00 10.66
C ASN A 215 2.14 -8.50 10.41
N MET A 216 3.08 -8.11 11.26
CA MET A 216 4.51 -8.41 11.07
C MET A 216 4.81 -9.90 10.95
N GLN A 217 4.02 -10.79 11.57
CA GLN A 217 4.22 -12.24 11.47
C GLN A 217 4.00 -12.79 10.06
N ALA A 218 3.20 -12.11 9.25
CA ALA A 218 2.90 -12.56 7.89
C ALA A 218 4.09 -12.42 6.92
N PHE A 219 5.12 -11.64 7.28
CA PHE A 219 6.30 -11.44 6.42
C PHE A 219 7.64 -11.56 7.18
N ASN A 220 7.63 -11.97 8.45
CA ASN A 220 8.85 -12.14 9.22
C ASN A 220 9.75 -13.20 8.57
N THR A 221 10.92 -12.80 8.12
CA THR A 221 11.91 -13.62 7.41
C THR A 221 12.86 -14.35 8.35
N SER A 222 12.41 -14.77 9.55
CA SER A 222 13.28 -15.52 10.46
C SER A 222 14.01 -16.65 9.70
N MET A 223 15.33 -16.70 9.80
CA MET A 223 16.23 -17.54 8.98
C MET A 223 16.04 -19.06 9.15
N LYS A 224 15.21 -19.49 10.07
CA LYS A 224 14.90 -20.93 10.24
C LYS A 224 13.65 -21.24 9.42
N GLU A 225 13.81 -21.99 8.33
CA GLU A 225 12.69 -22.46 7.48
C GLU A 225 11.54 -23.07 8.27
N ASN A 226 11.81 -23.74 9.36
CA ASN A 226 10.83 -24.34 10.26
C ASN A 226 10.11 -23.34 11.20
N GLY A 227 10.53 -22.07 11.23
CA GLY A 227 9.96 -21.02 12.09
C GLY A 227 9.10 -19.99 11.38
N ARG A 228 9.00 -20.05 10.05
CA ARG A 228 8.15 -19.11 9.29
C ARG A 228 6.68 -19.47 9.46
N SER A 229 5.83 -18.47 9.69
CA SER A 229 4.38 -18.64 9.61
C SER A 229 3.97 -19.14 8.22
N LYS A 230 2.79 -19.75 8.09
CA LYS A 230 2.23 -20.13 6.77
C LYS A 230 2.18 -18.93 5.84
N ASP A 231 1.73 -17.79 6.33
CA ASP A 231 1.60 -16.55 5.56
C ASP A 231 2.96 -16.03 5.07
N ALA A 232 4.00 -16.07 5.92
CA ALA A 232 5.36 -15.65 5.54
C ALA A 232 5.99 -16.57 4.48
N ARG A 233 5.61 -17.84 4.43
CA ARG A 233 6.03 -18.73 3.35
C ARG A 233 5.33 -18.40 2.05
N ILE A 234 4.02 -18.13 2.09
CA ILE A 234 3.21 -17.87 0.92
C ILE A 234 3.60 -16.55 0.26
N ILE A 235 3.80 -15.48 1.04
CA ILE A 235 4.09 -14.15 0.48
C ILE A 235 5.39 -14.12 -0.35
N PHE A 236 6.37 -14.96 -0.01
CA PHE A 236 7.68 -15.02 -0.68
C PHE A 236 7.84 -16.19 -1.67
N SER A 237 6.86 -17.07 -1.81
CA SER A 237 6.93 -18.24 -2.70
C SER A 237 6.13 -18.00 -3.98
N GLU A 238 6.60 -18.60 -5.07
CA GLU A 238 5.80 -18.72 -6.28
C GLU A 238 4.57 -19.59 -6.01
N ARG A 239 3.44 -19.17 -6.57
CA ARG A 239 2.15 -19.80 -6.33
C ARG A 239 1.44 -20.11 -7.63
N ASP A 240 1.17 -21.39 -7.86
CA ASP A 240 0.44 -21.87 -9.06
C ASP A 240 -1.00 -21.35 -9.10
N ASP A 241 -1.63 -21.18 -7.91
CA ASP A 241 -2.96 -20.60 -7.75
C ASP A 241 -2.99 -19.07 -7.92
N PHE A 242 -1.81 -18.45 -8.06
CA PHE A 242 -1.61 -17.02 -8.34
C PHE A 242 -0.83 -16.78 -9.65
N GLY A 243 -1.00 -17.65 -10.64
CA GLY A 243 -0.33 -17.54 -11.95
C GLY A 243 1.19 -17.71 -11.91
N SER A 244 1.71 -18.55 -11.01
CA SER A 244 3.15 -18.77 -10.78
C SER A 244 3.93 -17.50 -10.41
N ARG A 245 3.25 -16.50 -9.82
CA ARG A 245 3.84 -15.26 -9.33
C ARG A 245 4.10 -15.35 -7.83
N ARG A 246 5.02 -14.53 -7.33
CA ARG A 246 5.19 -14.32 -5.88
C ARG A 246 4.36 -13.11 -5.45
N PRO A 247 3.53 -13.22 -4.40
CA PRO A 247 2.74 -12.10 -3.89
C PRO A 247 3.57 -10.85 -3.60
N ILE A 248 4.77 -11.01 -3.05
CA ILE A 248 5.67 -9.89 -2.72
C ILE A 248 6.08 -9.07 -3.96
N ASP A 249 6.24 -9.72 -5.13
CA ASP A 249 6.64 -9.03 -6.35
C ASP A 249 5.50 -8.14 -6.88
N VAL A 250 4.25 -8.62 -6.81
CA VAL A 250 3.06 -7.83 -7.18
C VAL A 250 2.91 -6.63 -6.25
N ILE A 251 3.09 -6.83 -4.94
CA ILE A 251 3.02 -5.75 -3.96
C ILE A 251 4.14 -4.74 -4.19
N SER A 252 5.39 -5.19 -4.33
CA SER A 252 6.54 -4.29 -4.47
C SER A 252 6.53 -3.49 -5.77
N ALA A 253 5.93 -4.02 -6.85
CA ALA A 253 5.77 -3.33 -8.14
C ALA A 253 4.84 -2.10 -8.03
N SER A 254 3.99 -2.02 -7.02
CA SER A 254 3.12 -0.87 -6.77
C SER A 254 3.83 0.30 -6.07
N HIS A 255 5.12 0.18 -5.70
CA HIS A 255 5.90 1.18 -4.96
C HIS A 255 5.16 1.70 -3.72
N PRO A 256 4.78 0.82 -2.77
CA PRO A 256 3.90 1.21 -1.67
C PRO A 256 4.58 2.16 -0.69
N ILE A 257 3.80 3.04 -0.07
CA ILE A 257 4.21 3.77 1.13
C ILE A 257 3.88 2.89 2.34
N MET A 258 4.87 2.64 3.20
CA MET A 258 4.66 1.84 4.40
C MET A 258 4.38 2.73 5.61
N ILE A 259 3.39 2.32 6.40
CA ILE A 259 3.02 2.95 7.66
C ILE A 259 3.19 1.90 8.75
N LEU A 260 4.11 2.12 9.69
CA LEU A 260 4.34 1.23 10.82
C LEU A 260 3.58 1.78 12.03
N ASP A 261 2.57 1.06 12.48
CA ASP A 261 1.81 1.39 13.68
C ASP A 261 2.48 0.74 14.91
N GLU A 262 2.98 1.54 15.84
CA GLU A 262 3.79 1.10 16.99
C GLU A 262 5.13 0.44 16.59
N PRO A 263 6.02 1.12 15.84
CA PRO A 263 7.26 0.56 15.31
C PRO A 263 8.20 0.02 16.37
N GLN A 264 8.15 0.53 17.61
CA GLN A 264 8.95 0.04 18.74
C GLN A 264 8.67 -1.45 19.08
N LYS A 265 7.51 -1.98 18.68
CA LYS A 265 7.16 -3.40 18.81
C LYS A 265 7.69 -4.26 17.65
N MET A 266 8.28 -3.64 16.63
CA MET A 266 8.69 -4.26 15.36
C MET A 266 10.21 -4.24 15.13
N GLY A 267 11.02 -3.90 16.15
CA GLY A 267 12.46 -3.65 16.04
C GLY A 267 13.35 -4.88 15.78
N GLY A 268 12.78 -6.06 15.53
CA GLY A 268 13.55 -7.27 15.23
C GLY A 268 14.22 -7.24 13.86
N LYS A 269 15.49 -7.66 13.76
CA LYS A 269 16.25 -7.71 12.49
C LYS A 269 15.51 -8.44 11.36
N ALA A 270 14.78 -9.51 11.68
CA ALA A 270 14.01 -10.29 10.70
C ALA A 270 12.80 -9.51 10.16
N THR A 271 12.13 -8.73 11.01
CA THR A 271 11.01 -7.87 10.61
C THR A 271 11.51 -6.74 9.72
N GLN A 272 12.60 -6.08 10.08
CA GLN A 272 13.23 -5.03 9.28
C GLN A 272 13.69 -5.55 7.91
N ALA A 273 14.28 -6.75 7.87
CA ALA A 273 14.63 -7.40 6.60
C ALA A 273 13.39 -7.71 5.74
N GLY A 274 12.28 -8.11 6.36
CA GLY A 274 11.02 -8.36 5.68
C GLY A 274 10.41 -7.08 5.08
N ILE A 275 10.41 -5.97 5.83
CA ILE A 275 9.91 -4.66 5.37
C ILE A 275 10.59 -4.23 4.07
N ARG A 276 11.92 -4.40 3.96
CA ARG A 276 12.69 -4.02 2.76
C ARG A 276 12.27 -4.78 1.50
N LEU A 277 11.77 -6.00 1.64
CA LEU A 277 11.33 -6.81 0.49
C LEU A 277 10.07 -6.23 -0.19
N PHE A 278 9.31 -5.39 0.51
CA PHE A 278 8.20 -4.64 -0.08
C PHE A 278 8.68 -3.49 -0.97
N LYS A 279 9.97 -3.11 -0.92
CA LYS A 279 10.56 -1.98 -1.64
C LYS A 279 9.74 -0.70 -1.48
N PRO A 280 9.52 -0.23 -0.24
CA PRO A 280 8.70 0.94 -0.01
C PRO A 280 9.30 2.18 -0.65
N LEU A 281 8.43 3.09 -1.12
CA LEU A 281 8.85 4.42 -1.58
C LEU A 281 9.47 5.21 -0.44
N PHE A 282 8.83 5.17 0.73
CA PHE A 282 9.33 5.62 2.03
C PHE A 282 8.49 4.98 3.14
N THR A 283 8.94 5.12 4.37
CA THR A 283 8.29 4.56 5.56
C THR A 283 7.92 5.66 6.55
N LEU A 284 6.71 5.61 7.07
CA LEU A 284 6.18 6.47 8.14
C LEU A 284 6.03 5.65 9.42
N ASN A 285 6.72 6.01 10.46
CA ASN A 285 6.71 5.34 11.76
C ASN A 285 5.81 6.13 12.72
N TYR A 286 4.63 5.60 13.04
CA TYR A 286 3.70 6.21 14.01
C TYR A 286 3.84 5.56 15.39
N SER A 287 4.42 6.27 16.34
CA SER A 287 4.67 5.80 17.72
C SER A 287 3.85 6.59 18.76
#